data_d1297da6ab347489c5738e7914df31fd
#
_entry.id   d1297da6ab347489c5738e7914df31fd
#
_cell.length_a   1.000
_cell.length_b   1.000
_cell.length_c   1.000
_cell.angle_alpha   90.00
_cell.angle_beta   90.00
_cell.angle_gamma   90.00
#
_symmetry.space_group_name_H-M   'P 1'
#
loop_
_entity.id
_entity.type
_entity.pdbx_description
1 polymer ?
#
loop_
_entity_poly.entity_id
_entity_poly.type
_entity_poly.pdbx_seq_one_letter_code
_entity_poly.pdbx_strand_id
1 'polypeptide(L)'
;GVRFMQLSYNNQSLCAAGCYEEEDPGITRFGRQVIKEMNRVGMVVDMSHSGERSTFHAIELSERPITITHANPKSWQPALRNKSDDLLKALSESGGMLGFSMYPFHLKNGPKCSLGDFCAMIASTAELMGIDSIGIGSDLVQGHGNEVVEWMRNGRWSKEMDFGEGSSDNAGWPSPVEWFSGNRDFNNIAVGLAEVGFQKSE
;
A
#
# COMPACT_ATOMS: atom_id res chain seq x y z
N GLY A 1 -22.06 1.67 -3.40
CA GLY A 1 -21.05 1.10 -4.23
C GLY A 1 -19.67 0.88 -3.64
N VAL A 2 -19.39 1.25 -2.37
CA VAL A 2 -18.06 0.99 -1.74
C VAL A 2 -17.83 -0.52 -1.60
N ARG A 3 -16.65 -0.98 -2.03
CA ARG A 3 -16.26 -2.40 -1.97
C ARG A 3 -15.03 -2.66 -1.11
N PHE A 4 -14.15 -1.67 -0.97
CA PHE A 4 -12.93 -1.72 -0.18
C PHE A 4 -12.97 -0.62 0.88
N MET A 5 -12.50 -0.91 2.10
CA MET A 5 -12.39 0.09 3.15
C MET A 5 -11.15 -0.16 3.98
N GLN A 6 -10.40 0.90 4.23
CA GLN A 6 -9.25 0.89 5.12
C GLN A 6 -9.68 1.06 6.58
N LEU A 7 -9.00 0.38 7.49
CA LEU A 7 -9.26 0.48 8.93
C LEU A 7 -8.53 1.64 9.60
N SER A 8 -7.40 2.06 9.04
CA SER A 8 -6.62 3.22 9.49
C SER A 8 -5.98 3.93 8.30
N TYR A 9 -5.58 5.18 8.48
CA TYR A 9 -4.84 5.94 7.48
C TYR A 9 -3.61 6.58 8.14
N ASN A 10 -2.45 5.94 7.96
CA ASN A 10 -1.14 6.28 8.49
C ASN A 10 -1.04 6.28 10.04
N ASN A 11 -2.00 6.86 10.73
CA ASN A 11 -2.01 7.04 12.17
C ASN A 11 -3.11 6.19 12.84
N GLN A 12 -3.12 6.19 14.17
CA GLN A 12 -4.08 5.45 14.97
C GLN A 12 -5.52 5.86 14.64
N SER A 13 -6.36 4.88 14.37
CA SER A 13 -7.82 5.03 14.30
C SER A 13 -8.50 4.34 15.48
N LEU A 14 -9.84 4.39 15.53
CA LEU A 14 -10.61 3.58 16.46
C LEU A 14 -10.53 2.07 16.19
N CYS A 15 -10.10 1.67 14.99
CA CYS A 15 -10.08 0.27 14.55
C CYS A 15 -8.71 -0.38 14.65
N ALA A 16 -7.65 0.34 14.27
CA ALA A 16 -6.32 -0.21 14.07
C ALA A 16 -5.24 0.87 14.21
N ALA A 17 -4.00 0.47 14.48
CA ALA A 17 -2.85 1.35 14.34
C ALA A 17 -2.52 1.60 12.87
N GLY A 18 -2.05 2.80 12.56
CA GLY A 18 -1.46 3.15 11.28
C GLY A 18 0.02 2.80 11.21
N CYS A 19 0.58 2.84 10.00
CA CYS A 19 1.97 2.47 9.76
C CYS A 19 2.99 3.52 10.26
N TYR A 20 2.54 4.73 10.62
CA TYR A 20 3.39 5.79 11.17
C TYR A 20 3.39 5.84 12.69
N GLU A 21 2.55 5.02 13.34
CA GLU A 21 2.59 4.93 14.79
C GLU A 21 3.87 4.23 15.26
N GLU A 22 4.45 4.73 16.33
CA GLU A 22 5.61 4.13 16.98
C GLU A 22 5.28 2.76 17.58
N GLU A 23 4.07 2.64 18.13
CA GLU A 23 3.54 1.42 18.71
C GLU A 23 2.34 0.90 17.92
N ASP A 24 2.35 -0.37 17.52
CA ASP A 24 1.22 -1.05 16.89
C ASP A 24 0.62 -2.09 17.82
N PRO A 25 -0.44 -1.77 18.59
CA PRO A 25 -1.11 -2.72 19.46
C PRO A 25 -1.98 -3.74 18.72
N GLY A 26 -2.14 -3.60 17.40
CA GLY A 26 -3.01 -4.44 16.58
C GLY A 26 -4.46 -3.91 16.47
N ILE A 27 -5.37 -4.80 16.07
CA ILE A 27 -6.79 -4.47 15.90
C ILE A 27 -7.48 -4.30 17.25
N THR A 28 -8.20 -3.19 17.42
CA THR A 28 -8.97 -2.89 18.64
C THR A 28 -10.22 -3.79 18.76
N ARG A 29 -10.86 -3.78 19.93
CA ARG A 29 -12.15 -4.48 20.11
C ARG A 29 -13.23 -3.96 19.14
N PHE A 30 -13.26 -2.66 18.88
CA PHE A 30 -14.16 -2.07 17.90
C PHE A 30 -13.79 -2.50 16.47
N GLY A 31 -12.49 -2.46 16.13
CA GLY A 31 -11.99 -2.93 14.82
C GLY A 31 -12.37 -4.37 14.50
N ARG A 32 -12.38 -5.28 15.50
CA ARG A 32 -12.87 -6.66 15.34
C ARG A 32 -14.33 -6.72 14.91
N GLN A 33 -15.19 -5.86 15.49
CA GLN A 33 -16.60 -5.78 15.11
C GLN A 33 -16.76 -5.21 13.70
N VAL A 34 -15.95 -4.21 13.34
CA VAL A 34 -15.94 -3.63 11.99
C VAL A 34 -15.52 -4.68 10.95
N ILE A 35 -14.45 -5.45 11.18
CA ILE A 35 -14.02 -6.54 10.26
C ILE A 35 -15.16 -7.55 10.09
N LYS A 36 -15.79 -7.99 11.18
CA LYS A 36 -16.91 -8.93 11.12
C LYS A 36 -18.07 -8.41 10.28
N GLU A 37 -18.40 -7.14 10.45
CA GLU A 37 -19.48 -6.51 9.68
C GLU A 37 -19.08 -6.32 8.21
N MET A 38 -17.82 -5.94 7.91
CA MET A 38 -17.31 -5.89 6.55
C MET A 38 -17.42 -7.25 5.86
N ASN A 39 -17.04 -8.34 6.54
CA ASN A 39 -17.18 -9.70 6.03
C ASN A 39 -18.65 -10.04 5.74
N ARG A 40 -19.57 -9.66 6.67
CA ARG A 40 -21.02 -9.90 6.51
C ARG A 40 -21.62 -9.23 5.28
N VAL A 41 -21.20 -7.98 5.01
CA VAL A 41 -21.73 -7.20 3.86
C VAL A 41 -20.95 -7.41 2.56
N GLY A 42 -19.88 -8.22 2.57
CA GLY A 42 -19.04 -8.47 1.41
C GLY A 42 -18.11 -7.32 1.04
N MET A 43 -17.71 -6.51 2.03
CA MET A 43 -16.73 -5.45 1.87
C MET A 43 -15.32 -5.97 2.17
N VAL A 44 -14.37 -5.69 1.31
CA VAL A 44 -12.97 -6.12 1.46
C VAL A 44 -12.25 -5.22 2.45
N VAL A 45 -11.55 -5.82 3.40
CA VAL A 45 -10.69 -5.09 4.35
C VAL A 45 -9.38 -4.74 3.64
N ASP A 46 -9.04 -3.46 3.59
CA ASP A 46 -7.78 -2.95 3.05
C ASP A 46 -6.87 -2.48 4.19
N MET A 47 -5.65 -3.00 4.22
CA MET A 47 -4.66 -2.71 5.27
C MET A 47 -3.45 -1.92 4.75
N SER A 48 -3.58 -1.24 3.61
CA SER A 48 -2.48 -0.51 2.97
C SER A 48 -1.79 0.49 3.90
N HIS A 49 -2.54 1.26 4.69
CA HIS A 49 -2.02 2.27 5.61
C HIS A 49 -1.86 1.81 7.06
N SER A 50 -2.17 0.55 7.35
CA SER A 50 -2.12 0.01 8.70
C SER A 50 -0.72 -0.49 9.07
N GLY A 51 -0.45 -0.53 10.36
CA GLY A 51 0.78 -1.09 10.90
C GLY A 51 0.90 -2.60 10.66
N GLU A 52 2.08 -3.12 10.91
CA GLU A 52 2.45 -4.51 10.65
C GLU A 52 1.60 -5.49 11.46
N ARG A 53 1.57 -5.30 12.79
CA ARG A 53 0.82 -6.17 13.71
C ARG A 53 -0.68 -6.06 13.49
N SER A 54 -1.18 -4.86 13.23
CA SER A 54 -2.59 -4.63 12.88
C SER A 54 -2.98 -5.41 11.63
N THR A 55 -2.08 -5.50 10.64
CA THR A 55 -2.32 -6.24 9.40
C THR A 55 -2.32 -7.76 9.64
N PHE A 56 -1.36 -8.30 10.42
CA PHE A 56 -1.40 -9.72 10.83
C PHE A 56 -2.68 -10.06 11.58
N HIS A 57 -3.10 -9.22 12.54
CA HIS A 57 -4.37 -9.44 13.24
C HIS A 57 -5.57 -9.38 12.30
N ALA A 58 -5.56 -8.55 11.26
CA ALA A 58 -6.65 -8.50 10.29
C ALA A 58 -6.73 -9.79 9.46
N ILE A 59 -5.57 -10.36 9.07
CA ILE A 59 -5.50 -11.68 8.41
C ILE A 59 -6.13 -12.77 9.30
N GLU A 60 -5.77 -12.81 10.58
CA GLU A 60 -6.28 -13.81 11.52
C GLU A 60 -7.78 -13.68 11.82
N LEU A 61 -8.30 -12.45 11.82
CA LEU A 61 -9.67 -12.14 12.25
C LEU A 61 -10.68 -12.16 11.11
N SER A 62 -10.24 -11.93 9.89
CA SER A 62 -11.12 -11.87 8.73
C SER A 62 -11.49 -13.28 8.26
N GLU A 63 -12.81 -13.53 8.11
CA GLU A 63 -13.33 -14.77 7.53
C GLU A 63 -13.19 -14.80 5.98
N ARG A 64 -12.71 -13.71 5.38
CA ARG A 64 -12.51 -13.54 3.95
C ARG A 64 -11.13 -12.99 3.67
N PRO A 65 -10.55 -13.23 2.49
CA PRO A 65 -9.31 -12.63 2.11
C PRO A 65 -9.32 -11.10 2.29
N ILE A 66 -8.23 -10.57 2.85
CA ILE A 66 -8.00 -9.14 2.96
C ILE A 66 -7.08 -8.68 1.83
N THR A 67 -6.88 -7.37 1.69
CA THR A 67 -5.97 -6.83 0.69
C THR A 67 -5.04 -5.76 1.27
N ILE A 68 -3.93 -5.58 0.61
CA ILE A 68 -3.08 -4.39 0.68
C ILE A 68 -3.14 -3.80 -0.72
N THR A 69 -4.04 -2.84 -0.95
CA THR A 69 -4.32 -2.34 -2.30
C THR A 69 -3.16 -1.57 -2.91
N HIS A 70 -2.27 -0.96 -2.10
CA HIS A 70 -1.14 -0.16 -2.57
C HIS A 70 -0.01 -0.09 -1.53
N ALA A 71 0.99 -0.92 -1.70
CA ALA A 71 2.25 -0.91 -0.95
C ALA A 71 3.31 -1.70 -1.73
N ASN A 72 4.55 -1.72 -1.22
CA ASN A 72 5.65 -2.48 -1.80
C ASN A 72 6.38 -3.30 -0.72
N PRO A 73 7.26 -4.24 -1.07
CA PRO A 73 8.07 -4.96 -0.10
C PRO A 73 9.10 -4.04 0.58
N LYS A 74 9.25 -4.16 1.90
CA LYS A 74 10.30 -3.46 2.67
C LYS A 74 11.71 -3.88 2.29
N SER A 75 11.89 -5.11 1.81
CA SER A 75 13.16 -5.62 1.30
C SER A 75 13.69 -4.83 0.09
N TRP A 76 12.80 -4.21 -0.68
CA TRP A 76 13.16 -3.33 -1.80
C TRP A 76 13.29 -1.86 -1.42
N GLN A 77 12.42 -1.37 -0.56
CA GLN A 77 12.45 0.00 -0.03
C GLN A 77 11.93 0.01 1.40
N PRO A 78 12.76 0.37 2.40
CA PRO A 78 12.39 0.32 3.82
C PRO A 78 11.50 1.52 4.25
N ALA A 79 10.50 1.85 3.46
CA ALA A 79 9.51 2.86 3.78
C ALA A 79 8.53 2.33 4.84
N LEU A 80 8.01 3.21 5.72
CA LEU A 80 7.04 2.82 6.77
C LEU A 80 5.75 2.23 6.20
N ARG A 81 5.34 2.70 5.02
CA ARG A 81 4.16 2.21 4.29
C ARG A 81 4.35 0.82 3.70
N ASN A 82 5.59 0.43 3.41
CA ASN A 82 5.90 -0.86 2.81
C ASN A 82 5.76 -1.99 3.83
N LYS A 83 5.64 -3.22 3.37
CA LYS A 83 5.32 -4.40 4.17
C LYS A 83 6.50 -5.37 4.20
N SER A 84 6.69 -6.05 5.33
CA SER A 84 7.72 -7.08 5.43
C SER A 84 7.40 -8.28 4.53
N ASP A 85 8.43 -9.00 4.13
CA ASP A 85 8.28 -10.21 3.32
C ASP A 85 7.48 -11.29 4.08
N ASP A 86 7.63 -11.36 5.41
CA ASP A 86 6.83 -12.27 6.27
C ASP A 86 5.35 -11.93 6.23
N LEU A 87 5.00 -10.64 6.29
CA LEU A 87 3.61 -10.21 6.18
C LEU A 87 3.03 -10.49 4.78
N LEU A 88 3.81 -10.24 3.73
CA LEU A 88 3.38 -10.50 2.35
C LEU A 88 3.15 -12.00 2.12
N LYS A 89 3.99 -12.84 2.68
CA LYS A 89 3.81 -14.30 2.64
C LYS A 89 2.53 -14.72 3.37
N ALA A 90 2.31 -14.23 4.60
CA ALA A 90 1.08 -14.51 5.35
C ALA A 90 -0.17 -14.01 4.62
N LEU A 91 -0.09 -12.85 3.96
CA LEU A 91 -1.17 -12.30 3.14
C LEU A 91 -1.53 -13.27 1.99
N SER A 92 -0.56 -13.75 1.22
CA SER A 92 -0.81 -14.69 0.13
C SER A 92 -1.33 -16.04 0.62
N GLU A 93 -0.78 -16.58 1.70
CA GLU A 93 -1.24 -17.84 2.32
C GLU A 93 -2.69 -17.76 2.81
N SER A 94 -3.18 -16.56 3.17
CA SER A 94 -4.57 -16.31 3.53
C SER A 94 -5.50 -16.09 2.32
N GLY A 95 -4.98 -16.16 1.10
CA GLY A 95 -5.70 -15.87 -0.13
C GLY A 95 -5.86 -14.37 -0.41
N GLY A 96 -5.13 -13.52 0.31
CA GLY A 96 -5.13 -12.07 0.12
C GLY A 96 -4.25 -11.61 -1.05
N MET A 97 -4.26 -10.31 -1.34
CA MET A 97 -3.59 -9.73 -2.49
C MET A 97 -2.83 -8.45 -2.15
N LEU A 98 -1.66 -8.29 -2.75
CA LEU A 98 -0.87 -7.05 -2.75
C LEU A 98 -1.06 -6.31 -4.09
N GLY A 99 -1.41 -5.02 -4.04
CA GLY A 99 -1.30 -4.10 -5.18
C GLY A 99 -0.02 -3.27 -5.08
N PHE A 100 0.84 -3.33 -6.10
CA PHE A 100 2.08 -2.57 -6.10
C PHE A 100 1.84 -1.07 -6.26
N SER A 101 2.37 -0.29 -5.31
CA SER A 101 2.30 1.17 -5.31
C SER A 101 3.35 1.77 -6.23
N MET A 102 2.93 2.78 -7.00
CA MET A 102 3.84 3.61 -7.79
C MET A 102 4.10 4.98 -7.13
N TYR A 103 3.64 5.15 -5.88
CA TYR A 103 3.94 6.36 -5.13
C TYR A 103 5.45 6.44 -4.85
N PRO A 104 6.12 7.53 -5.26
CA PRO A 104 7.58 7.55 -5.33
C PRO A 104 8.31 7.26 -4.03
N PHE A 105 7.79 7.69 -2.87
CA PHE A 105 8.43 7.42 -1.58
C PHE A 105 8.40 5.93 -1.18
N HIS A 106 7.55 5.13 -1.81
CA HIS A 106 7.49 3.67 -1.60
C HIS A 106 8.41 2.89 -2.53
N LEU A 107 9.10 3.58 -3.46
CA LEU A 107 9.94 3.00 -4.48
C LEU A 107 11.42 3.23 -4.20
N LYS A 108 12.25 2.25 -4.54
CA LYS A 108 13.71 2.40 -4.54
C LYS A 108 14.11 3.57 -5.46
N ASN A 109 14.97 4.45 -4.97
CA ASN A 109 15.38 5.69 -5.65
C ASN A 109 14.25 6.73 -5.84
N GLY A 110 13.08 6.54 -5.24
CA GLY A 110 11.98 7.50 -5.29
C GLY A 110 11.50 7.81 -6.72
N PRO A 111 11.40 9.12 -7.09
CA PRO A 111 11.00 9.52 -8.44
C PRO A 111 11.92 9.03 -9.57
N LYS A 112 13.15 8.62 -9.23
CA LYS A 112 14.13 8.09 -10.17
C LYS A 112 14.10 6.56 -10.30
N CYS A 113 13.11 5.90 -9.71
CA CYS A 113 12.90 4.47 -9.87
C CYS A 113 12.72 4.15 -11.37
N SER A 114 13.56 3.26 -11.90
CA SER A 114 13.41 2.81 -13.28
C SER A 114 12.25 1.82 -13.42
N LEU A 115 11.68 1.71 -14.62
CA LEU A 115 10.68 0.69 -14.94
C LEU A 115 11.24 -0.72 -14.70
N GLY A 116 12.51 -0.95 -15.07
CA GLY A 116 13.19 -2.22 -14.82
C GLY A 116 13.29 -2.58 -13.35
N ASP A 117 13.65 -1.63 -12.46
CA ASP A 117 13.69 -1.87 -11.00
C ASP A 117 12.28 -2.20 -10.46
N PHE A 118 11.26 -1.49 -10.92
CA PHE A 118 9.87 -1.75 -10.53
C PHE A 118 9.41 -3.14 -10.96
N CYS A 119 9.65 -3.52 -12.22
CA CYS A 119 9.26 -4.84 -12.72
C CYS A 119 10.09 -5.97 -12.09
N ALA A 120 11.37 -5.76 -11.79
CA ALA A 120 12.20 -6.72 -11.05
C ALA A 120 11.68 -6.93 -9.61
N MET A 121 11.21 -5.87 -8.94
CA MET A 121 10.53 -5.97 -7.66
C MET A 121 9.27 -6.82 -7.75
N ILE A 122 8.44 -6.59 -8.77
CA ILE A 122 7.22 -7.39 -9.01
C ILE A 122 7.59 -8.86 -9.22
N ALA A 123 8.57 -9.15 -10.06
CA ALA A 123 9.00 -10.52 -10.35
C ALA A 123 9.47 -11.26 -9.07
N SER A 124 10.35 -10.62 -8.28
CA SER A 124 10.81 -11.18 -7.01
C SER A 124 9.66 -11.39 -6.01
N THR A 125 8.69 -10.48 -5.99
CA THR A 125 7.52 -10.61 -5.10
C THR A 125 6.56 -11.69 -5.58
N ALA A 126 6.43 -11.90 -6.90
CA ALA A 126 5.66 -13.00 -7.46
C ALA A 126 6.25 -14.38 -7.09
N GLU A 127 7.59 -14.48 -6.98
CA GLU A 127 8.26 -15.69 -6.47
C GLU A 127 7.91 -15.95 -4.99
N LEU A 128 7.75 -14.89 -4.20
CA LEU A 128 7.41 -14.99 -2.77
C LEU A 128 5.94 -15.31 -2.52
N MET A 129 5.03 -14.64 -3.24
CA MET A 129 3.59 -14.64 -2.96
C MET A 129 2.77 -15.51 -3.89
N GLY A 130 3.30 -15.84 -5.06
CA GLY A 130 2.54 -16.40 -6.18
C GLY A 130 1.88 -15.31 -7.03
N ILE A 131 1.76 -15.58 -8.32
CA ILE A 131 1.21 -14.63 -9.32
C ILE A 131 -0.24 -14.23 -9.05
N ASP A 132 -1.04 -15.14 -8.52
CA ASP A 132 -2.46 -14.91 -8.22
C ASP A 132 -2.70 -13.97 -7.02
N SER A 133 -1.64 -13.68 -6.25
CA SER A 133 -1.70 -12.84 -5.05
C SER A 133 -1.13 -11.42 -5.26
N ILE A 134 -0.84 -11.05 -6.49
CA ILE A 134 -0.26 -9.73 -6.80
C ILE A 134 -1.09 -8.97 -7.84
N GLY A 135 -0.96 -7.66 -7.85
CA GLY A 135 -1.65 -6.79 -8.80
C GLY A 135 -1.05 -5.38 -8.78
N ILE A 136 -1.66 -4.44 -9.48
CA ILE A 136 -1.20 -3.05 -9.54
C ILE A 136 -2.18 -2.17 -8.76
N GLY A 137 -1.65 -1.42 -7.79
CA GLY A 137 -2.38 -0.41 -7.04
C GLY A 137 -1.63 0.92 -7.10
N SER A 138 -1.86 1.69 -8.15
CA SER A 138 -1.00 2.81 -8.54
C SER A 138 -0.79 3.89 -7.47
N ASP A 139 -1.75 4.09 -6.59
CA ASP A 139 -1.79 5.24 -5.66
C ASP A 139 -1.66 6.59 -6.40
N LEU A 140 -2.15 6.62 -7.64
CA LEU A 140 -2.04 7.77 -8.52
C LEU A 140 -2.96 8.89 -8.06
N VAL A 141 -2.39 10.06 -7.88
CA VAL A 141 -3.13 11.29 -7.58
C VAL A 141 -3.09 12.19 -8.82
N GLN A 142 -4.26 12.47 -9.37
CA GLN A 142 -4.41 13.36 -10.53
C GLN A 142 -5.36 14.52 -10.22
N GLY A 143 -5.03 15.70 -10.75
CA GLY A 143 -5.89 16.88 -10.64
C GLY A 143 -5.96 17.50 -9.24
N HIS A 144 -5.10 17.13 -8.32
CA HIS A 144 -4.98 17.70 -6.99
C HIS A 144 -3.64 18.43 -6.83
N GLY A 145 -3.70 19.66 -6.38
CA GLY A 145 -2.51 20.46 -6.08
C GLY A 145 -1.94 20.17 -4.70
N ASN A 146 -0.85 20.86 -4.36
CA ASN A 146 -0.17 20.69 -3.05
C ASN A 146 -1.04 21.08 -1.86
N GLU A 147 -2.08 21.90 -2.06
CA GLU A 147 -3.05 22.27 -1.02
C GLU A 147 -3.76 21.06 -0.40
N VAL A 148 -3.95 19.97 -1.17
CA VAL A 148 -4.54 18.73 -0.64
C VAL A 148 -3.57 18.03 0.30
N VAL A 149 -2.27 17.98 -0.06
CA VAL A 149 -1.23 17.40 0.80
C VAL A 149 -1.09 18.21 2.09
N GLU A 150 -1.05 19.53 1.98
CA GLU A 150 -0.98 20.44 3.10
C GLU A 150 -2.18 20.26 4.05
N TRP A 151 -3.40 20.16 3.48
CA TRP A 151 -4.61 19.87 4.25
C TRP A 151 -4.54 18.51 4.94
N MET A 152 -4.04 17.46 4.28
CA MET A 152 -3.89 16.13 4.86
C MET A 152 -2.91 16.09 6.03
N ARG A 153 -1.86 16.90 5.98
CA ARG A 153 -0.76 16.92 6.95
C ARG A 153 -0.93 17.93 8.08
N ASN A 154 -1.83 18.90 7.95
CA ASN A 154 -1.95 20.01 8.86
C ASN A 154 -2.72 19.65 10.14
N GLY A 155 -2.01 19.27 11.19
CA GLY A 155 -2.53 19.11 12.55
C GLY A 155 -3.66 18.09 12.72
N ARG A 156 -3.78 17.13 11.85
CA ARG A 156 -4.87 16.15 11.90
C ARG A 156 -4.57 14.97 12.81
N TRP A 157 -3.32 14.58 12.88
CA TRP A 157 -2.86 13.41 13.63
C TRP A 157 -1.80 13.76 14.67
N SER A 158 -1.16 14.91 14.52
CA SER A 158 -0.20 15.46 15.46
C SER A 158 -0.42 16.94 15.64
N LYS A 159 0.15 17.52 16.69
CA LYS A 159 0.13 18.97 16.94
C LYS A 159 0.89 19.75 15.86
N GLU A 160 1.98 19.17 15.39
CA GLU A 160 2.81 19.71 14.32
C GLU A 160 2.46 19.07 12.98
N MET A 161 2.90 19.69 11.89
CA MET A 161 2.68 19.15 10.55
C MET A 161 3.40 17.81 10.40
N ASP A 162 2.65 16.79 10.01
CA ASP A 162 3.19 15.46 9.69
C ASP A 162 3.52 15.40 8.19
N PHE A 163 4.80 15.32 7.87
CA PHE A 163 5.28 15.19 6.49
C PHE A 163 5.25 13.74 5.96
N GLY A 164 4.86 12.77 6.81
CA GLY A 164 4.91 11.36 6.44
C GLY A 164 6.33 10.95 6.04
N GLU A 165 6.46 10.38 4.84
CA GLU A 165 7.77 10.01 4.25
C GLU A 165 8.43 11.15 3.46
N GLY A 166 7.80 12.34 3.41
CA GLY A 166 8.38 13.57 2.88
C GLY A 166 9.21 14.33 3.91
N SER A 167 9.44 15.62 3.66
CA SER A 167 10.14 16.53 4.57
C SER A 167 9.63 17.96 4.41
N SER A 168 10.05 18.87 5.30
CA SER A 168 9.76 20.29 5.16
C SER A 168 10.24 20.88 3.83
N ASP A 169 11.34 20.35 3.29
CA ASP A 169 11.92 20.80 2.03
C ASP A 169 11.21 20.20 0.80
N ASN A 170 10.42 19.16 1.01
CA ASN A 170 9.62 18.48 -0.01
C ASN A 170 8.22 18.15 0.54
N ALA A 171 7.49 19.21 0.89
CA ALA A 171 6.20 19.13 1.57
C ALA A 171 5.01 18.82 0.64
N GLY A 172 5.19 18.94 -0.70
CA GLY A 172 4.16 18.69 -1.69
C GLY A 172 4.08 17.23 -2.16
N TRP A 173 3.37 17.03 -3.26
CA TRP A 173 3.38 15.75 -3.96
C TRP A 173 4.79 15.48 -4.53
N PRO A 174 5.34 14.28 -4.37
CA PRO A 174 6.56 13.91 -5.08
C PRO A 174 6.32 13.90 -6.58
N SER A 175 7.33 14.26 -7.36
CA SER A 175 7.26 14.09 -8.82
C SER A 175 7.01 12.62 -9.14
N PRO A 176 6.07 12.29 -10.06
CA PRO A 176 5.84 10.92 -10.47
C PRO A 176 7.10 10.32 -11.08
N VAL A 177 7.18 9.00 -11.14
CA VAL A 177 8.22 8.31 -11.91
C VAL A 177 8.07 8.62 -13.40
N GLU A 178 9.19 8.68 -14.14
CA GLU A 178 9.20 9.10 -15.54
C GLU A 178 8.31 8.23 -16.44
N TRP A 179 8.24 6.93 -16.16
CA TRP A 179 7.50 5.95 -16.96
C TRP A 179 6.01 5.82 -16.58
N PHE A 180 5.55 6.49 -15.51
CA PHE A 180 4.14 6.46 -15.07
C PHE A 180 3.70 7.79 -14.45
N SER A 181 3.02 8.60 -15.22
CA SER A 181 2.45 9.89 -14.80
C SER A 181 0.92 9.93 -14.86
N GLY A 182 0.30 8.92 -15.45
CA GLY A 182 -1.15 8.85 -15.62
C GLY A 182 -1.65 7.50 -16.11
N ASN A 183 -2.96 7.33 -16.13
CA ASN A 183 -3.61 6.07 -16.53
C ASN A 183 -3.27 5.59 -17.96
N ARG A 184 -2.77 6.48 -18.82
CA ARG A 184 -2.34 6.11 -20.19
C ARG A 184 -1.05 5.30 -20.20
N ASP A 185 -0.30 5.35 -19.11
CA ASP A 185 1.05 4.78 -19.00
C ASP A 185 1.06 3.33 -18.51
N PHE A 186 -0.11 2.72 -18.23
CA PHE A 186 -0.20 1.31 -17.82
C PHE A 186 0.44 0.35 -18.82
N ASN A 187 0.42 0.68 -20.11
CA ASN A 187 1.08 -0.14 -21.12
C ASN A 187 2.61 -0.24 -20.92
N ASN A 188 3.25 0.77 -20.32
CA ASN A 188 4.68 0.72 -20.04
C ASN A 188 5.00 -0.40 -19.04
N ILE A 189 4.11 -0.61 -18.05
CA ILE A 189 4.25 -1.68 -17.05
C ILE A 189 4.16 -3.05 -17.75
N ALA A 190 3.20 -3.24 -18.65
CA ALA A 190 3.06 -4.50 -19.39
C ALA A 190 4.32 -4.80 -20.23
N VAL A 191 4.93 -3.78 -20.85
CA VAL A 191 6.19 -3.93 -21.58
C VAL A 191 7.32 -4.32 -20.63
N GLY A 192 7.48 -3.62 -19.52
CA GLY A 192 8.52 -3.91 -18.53
C GLY A 192 8.36 -5.30 -17.87
N LEU A 193 7.13 -5.74 -17.61
CA LEU A 193 6.87 -7.08 -17.08
C LEU A 193 7.27 -8.17 -18.09
N ALA A 194 7.00 -7.97 -19.38
CA ALA A 194 7.42 -8.91 -20.42
C ALA A 194 8.96 -9.01 -20.49
N GLU A 195 9.69 -7.91 -20.26
CA GLU A 195 11.17 -7.89 -20.25
C GLU A 195 11.74 -8.72 -19.09
N VAL A 196 11.04 -8.81 -17.96
CA VAL A 196 11.45 -9.64 -16.81
C VAL A 196 10.83 -11.04 -16.81
N GLY A 197 10.18 -11.44 -17.89
CA GLY A 197 9.77 -12.84 -18.17
C GLY A 197 8.29 -13.16 -17.95
N PHE A 198 7.44 -12.18 -17.59
CA PHE A 198 6.00 -12.43 -17.49
C PHE A 198 5.38 -12.72 -18.85
N GLN A 199 4.47 -13.67 -18.89
CA GLN A 199 3.71 -13.99 -20.09
C GLN A 199 2.44 -13.13 -20.18
N LYS A 200 1.93 -12.95 -21.39
CA LYS A 200 0.75 -12.10 -21.62
C LYS A 200 -0.52 -12.58 -20.89
N SER A 201 -0.55 -13.83 -20.47
CA SER A 201 -1.63 -14.42 -19.67
C SER A 201 -1.49 -14.22 -18.16
N GLU A 202 -0.36 -13.72 -17.71
CA GLU A 202 -0.03 -13.40 -16.32
C GLU A 202 -0.21 -11.90 -16.05
#